data_59615fd474fd13e577e54878b59662ca
#
_entry.id   59615fd474fd13e577e54878b59662ca
#
_cell.length_a   1.000
_cell.length_b   1.000
_cell.length_c   1.000
_cell.angle_alpha   90.00
_cell.angle_beta   90.00
_cell.angle_gamma   90.00
#
_symmetry.space_group_name_H-M   'P 1'
#
loop_
_entity.id
_entity.type
_entity.pdbx_description
1 polymer ?
#
loop_
_entity_poly.entity_id
_entity_poly.type
_entity_poly.pdbx_seq_one_letter_code
_entity_poly.pdbx_strand_id
1 'polypeptide(L)'
;MRAPQISNLRAVWCASWVLLWTFAATGAAQTVPAGDSLKIVMCGTSGPLAVRDRAKPCVAVQAGGALYLIDIGPEATENLMLWRLPLATARAVFITHLHSDHIGGLGEFNMQSWVAGRSAPLAVVGPGGVDKLAAGFNLAYETDHAFRRAHHEHGDVTLPTGAGLLSSTIVVMPGPSEPPSRHVAPAWSQAGLTVTAIEVEHSPVSPAFAYRFDYKGRSVVISGDTRKWPPLAEAARGADVLIHEAQNSDMTRLLASTLSGAGQARQASIMTDTLSYHTTPVEAAEIAKAAGVKVLILSHLTQAGLPFFTPDAFTRGVDAVFTPWRLARDGMTIELPVGTTEIRYGQF
;
A
#
# COMPACT_ATOMS: atom_id res chain seq x y z
N MET A 1 53.41 66.14 -38.98
CA MET A 1 54.17 65.40 -40.00
C MET A 1 53.26 64.24 -40.50
N ARG A 2 53.02 64.25 -41.81
CA ARG A 2 52.57 63.19 -42.70
C ARG A 2 51.31 62.41 -42.39
N ALA A 3 50.20 62.78 -43.06
CA ALA A 3 49.29 61.86 -43.71
C ALA A 3 50.04 61.10 -44.82
N PRO A 4 49.52 60.11 -45.52
CA PRO A 4 48.20 59.82 -46.04
C PRO A 4 47.89 58.30 -46.05
N GLN A 5 46.89 57.66 -46.53
CA GLN A 5 46.17 57.75 -47.81
C GLN A 5 44.91 56.80 -47.81
N ILE A 6 44.01 57.21 -48.60
CA ILE A 6 42.79 56.69 -49.18
C ILE A 6 42.96 55.28 -49.80
N SER A 7 41.99 54.36 -49.71
CA SER A 7 41.36 53.85 -50.95
C SER A 7 40.28 52.72 -50.66
N ASN A 8 39.20 52.95 -51.34
CA ASN A 8 38.33 52.01 -52.07
C ASN A 8 37.14 51.28 -51.35
N LEU A 9 35.97 51.84 -51.64
CA LEU A 9 34.67 51.20 -51.65
C LEU A 9 34.67 49.93 -52.51
N ARG A 10 34.15 48.86 -51.99
CA ARG A 10 33.43 47.86 -52.79
C ARG A 10 32.14 47.49 -52.08
N ALA A 11 31.01 47.76 -52.74
CA ALA A 11 29.70 47.29 -52.37
C ALA A 11 29.63 45.76 -52.53
N VAL A 12 29.21 45.06 -51.51
CA VAL A 12 28.85 43.63 -51.61
C VAL A 12 27.40 43.47 -51.15
N TRP A 13 26.61 42.94 -52.05
CA TRP A 13 25.20 42.61 -51.88
C TRP A 13 25.03 41.57 -50.83
N CYS A 14 24.24 41.82 -49.72
CA CYS A 14 23.80 40.85 -48.82
C CYS A 14 22.54 40.19 -49.37
N ALA A 15 22.67 38.92 -49.80
CA ALA A 15 21.55 38.03 -50.02
C ALA A 15 21.09 37.49 -48.71
N SER A 16 19.90 37.90 -48.26
CA SER A 16 19.28 37.39 -47.01
C SER A 16 18.75 35.99 -47.23
N TRP A 17 19.42 34.99 -46.64
CA TRP A 17 18.90 33.63 -46.53
C TRP A 17 18.06 33.54 -45.25
N VAL A 18 16.73 33.45 -45.40
CA VAL A 18 15.81 33.12 -44.31
C VAL A 18 15.89 31.61 -44.11
N LEU A 19 16.60 31.19 -43.09
CA LEU A 19 16.58 29.80 -42.63
C LEU A 19 15.32 29.61 -41.76
N LEU A 20 14.31 28.93 -42.31
CA LEU A 20 13.18 28.38 -41.58
C LEU A 20 13.67 27.20 -40.72
N TRP A 21 13.83 27.42 -39.40
CA TRP A 21 14.03 26.35 -38.44
C TRP A 21 12.69 25.70 -38.15
N THR A 22 12.42 24.54 -38.75
CA THR A 22 11.35 23.64 -38.31
C THR A 22 11.81 22.95 -37.02
N PHE A 23 11.29 23.40 -35.88
CA PHE A 23 11.41 22.65 -34.63
C PHE A 23 10.58 21.38 -34.76
N ALA A 24 11.21 20.29 -35.13
CA ALA A 24 10.67 18.96 -34.86
C ALA A 24 10.78 18.71 -33.34
N ALA A 25 9.67 18.83 -32.63
CA ALA A 25 9.58 18.42 -31.25
C ALA A 25 9.70 16.89 -31.21
N THR A 26 10.91 16.38 -31.13
CA THR A 26 11.16 14.99 -30.75
C THR A 26 10.83 14.88 -29.29
N GLY A 27 9.62 14.39 -28.99
CA GLY A 27 9.28 13.96 -27.65
C GLY A 27 10.31 12.92 -27.23
N ALA A 28 11.23 13.31 -26.36
CA ALA A 28 12.15 12.36 -25.74
C ALA A 28 11.31 11.38 -24.94
N ALA A 29 11.18 10.15 -25.43
CA ALA A 29 10.66 9.05 -24.64
C ALA A 29 11.52 9.00 -23.37
N GLN A 30 10.90 9.20 -22.21
CA GLN A 30 11.60 9.05 -20.93
C GLN A 30 12.14 7.63 -20.88
N THR A 31 13.46 7.48 -20.95
CA THR A 31 14.11 6.18 -20.78
C THR A 31 13.84 5.71 -19.37
N VAL A 32 13.03 4.67 -19.22
CA VAL A 32 12.82 3.99 -17.94
C VAL A 32 14.16 3.45 -17.46
N PRO A 33 14.64 3.79 -16.26
CA PRO A 33 15.86 3.22 -15.73
C PRO A 33 15.76 1.70 -15.70
N ALA A 34 16.82 0.99 -16.11
CA ALA A 34 16.86 -0.46 -16.03
C ALA A 34 16.65 -0.88 -14.55
N GLY A 35 15.55 -1.61 -14.29
CA GLY A 35 15.19 -2.04 -12.94
C GLY A 35 14.10 -1.22 -12.22
N ASP A 36 13.50 -0.20 -12.86
CA ASP A 36 12.35 0.52 -12.25
C ASP A 36 11.11 -0.38 -12.22
N SER A 37 10.48 -0.48 -11.06
CA SER A 37 9.33 -1.38 -10.85
C SER A 37 8.43 -0.88 -9.73
N LEU A 38 7.17 -1.29 -9.76
CA LEU A 38 6.28 -1.29 -8.61
C LEU A 38 6.47 -2.64 -7.90
N LYS A 39 7.07 -2.63 -6.72
CA LYS A 39 7.35 -3.85 -5.97
C LYS A 39 6.47 -3.93 -4.73
N ILE A 40 5.84 -5.07 -4.53
CA ILE A 40 4.94 -5.37 -3.42
C ILE A 40 5.58 -6.45 -2.55
N VAL A 41 5.48 -6.32 -1.23
CA VAL A 41 5.91 -7.31 -0.25
C VAL A 41 4.77 -7.56 0.73
N MET A 42 4.38 -8.79 0.91
CA MET A 42 3.38 -9.20 1.90
C MET A 42 4.06 -9.28 3.27
N CYS A 43 3.99 -8.24 4.08
CA CYS A 43 4.67 -8.17 5.38
C CYS A 43 3.86 -8.74 6.54
N GLY A 44 2.55 -8.93 6.34
CA GLY A 44 1.67 -9.62 7.28
C GLY A 44 0.40 -10.07 6.57
N THR A 45 0.06 -11.34 6.70
CA THR A 45 -1.01 -11.99 5.91
C THR A 45 -2.08 -12.68 6.74
N SER A 46 -2.00 -12.63 8.09
CA SER A 46 -3.06 -13.12 8.96
C SER A 46 -4.08 -12.01 9.30
N GLY A 47 -5.24 -12.43 9.81
CA GLY A 47 -6.20 -11.55 10.49
C GLY A 47 -5.94 -11.49 12.01
N PRO A 48 -6.94 -11.10 12.84
CA PRO A 48 -6.74 -10.80 14.26
C PRO A 48 -6.38 -12.04 15.11
N LEU A 49 -6.71 -13.26 14.66
CA LEU A 49 -6.38 -14.47 15.41
C LEU A 49 -4.86 -14.71 15.42
N ALA A 50 -4.36 -15.28 16.52
CA ALA A 50 -2.94 -15.59 16.66
C ALA A 50 -2.52 -16.70 15.68
N VAL A 51 -1.49 -16.43 14.89
CA VAL A 51 -0.89 -17.37 13.93
C VAL A 51 0.62 -17.30 14.10
N ARG A 52 1.31 -18.44 14.30
CA ARG A 52 2.75 -18.45 14.60
C ARG A 52 3.62 -17.88 13.48
N ASP A 53 3.27 -18.21 12.25
CA ASP A 53 4.15 -17.96 11.09
C ASP A 53 3.60 -16.83 10.20
N ARG A 54 2.76 -15.96 10.75
CA ARG A 54 2.14 -14.85 10.01
C ARG A 54 1.92 -13.65 10.91
N ALA A 55 2.50 -12.54 10.54
CA ALA A 55 2.19 -11.24 11.13
C ALA A 55 0.76 -10.77 10.76
N LYS A 56 0.28 -9.76 11.49
CA LYS A 56 -1.01 -9.10 11.23
C LYS A 56 -0.94 -8.24 9.97
N PRO A 57 -2.09 -7.81 9.42
CA PRO A 57 -2.18 -7.22 8.09
C PRO A 57 -1.13 -6.14 7.81
N CYS A 58 -0.36 -6.35 6.76
CA CYS A 58 0.62 -5.41 6.27
C CYS A 58 0.99 -5.73 4.82
N VAL A 59 0.91 -4.71 3.96
CA VAL A 59 1.44 -4.77 2.59
C VAL A 59 2.42 -3.63 2.40
N ALA A 60 3.67 -3.94 2.06
CA ALA A 60 4.67 -2.94 1.72
C ALA A 60 4.73 -2.74 0.20
N VAL A 61 4.79 -1.49 -0.24
CA VAL A 61 4.90 -1.08 -1.63
C VAL A 61 6.15 -0.22 -1.80
N GLN A 62 7.01 -0.59 -2.73
CA GLN A 62 8.19 0.19 -3.12
C GLN A 62 7.98 0.76 -4.53
N ALA A 63 8.11 2.07 -4.66
CA ALA A 63 7.99 2.80 -5.91
C ALA A 63 8.87 4.05 -5.88
N GLY A 64 9.61 4.34 -6.95
CA GLY A 64 10.42 5.55 -7.06
C GLY A 64 11.48 5.70 -5.96
N GLY A 65 12.01 4.59 -5.43
CA GLY A 65 13.00 4.59 -4.35
C GLY A 65 12.42 4.85 -2.95
N ALA A 66 11.09 4.93 -2.80
CA ALA A 66 10.40 5.14 -1.54
C ALA A 66 9.64 3.88 -1.09
N LEU A 67 9.45 3.74 0.21
CA LEU A 67 8.67 2.70 0.87
C LEU A 67 7.35 3.27 1.37
N TYR A 68 6.27 2.59 1.09
CA TYR A 68 4.91 2.86 1.55
C TYR A 68 4.34 1.60 2.18
N LEU A 69 3.52 1.75 3.20
CA LEU A 69 2.81 0.61 3.81
C LEU A 69 1.30 0.81 3.69
N ILE A 70 0.59 -0.29 3.55
CA ILE A 70 -0.86 -0.38 3.71
C ILE A 70 -1.10 -1.25 4.92
N ASP A 71 -1.61 -0.63 5.97
CA ASP A 71 -1.66 -1.13 7.33
C ASP A 71 -0.29 -1.51 7.89
N ILE A 72 -0.21 -1.65 9.20
CA ILE A 72 0.97 -2.09 9.93
C ILE A 72 0.51 -2.77 11.22
N GLY A 73 0.08 -3.99 11.07
CA GLY A 73 -0.32 -4.81 12.20
C GLY A 73 0.88 -5.27 13.06
N PRO A 74 0.60 -5.80 14.25
CA PRO A 74 1.62 -6.41 15.10
C PRO A 74 2.48 -7.43 14.35
N GLU A 75 3.77 -7.50 14.72
CA GLU A 75 4.81 -8.40 14.17
C GLU A 75 5.29 -8.03 12.75
N ALA A 76 4.56 -7.21 12.00
CA ALA A 76 4.93 -6.84 10.63
C ALA A 76 6.22 -6.02 10.57
N THR A 77 6.50 -5.16 11.56
CA THR A 77 7.75 -4.38 11.62
C THR A 77 8.98 -5.30 11.72
N GLU A 78 8.90 -6.36 12.53
CA GLU A 78 9.98 -7.33 12.66
C GLU A 78 10.28 -8.02 11.32
N ASN A 79 9.25 -8.44 10.60
CA ASN A 79 9.37 -9.01 9.25
C ASN A 79 10.10 -8.05 8.29
N LEU A 80 9.70 -6.77 8.25
CA LEU A 80 10.33 -5.76 7.41
C LEU A 80 11.82 -5.59 7.73
N MET A 81 12.20 -5.65 9.01
CA MET A 81 13.59 -5.56 9.47
C MET A 81 14.40 -6.81 9.12
N LEU A 82 13.87 -8.01 9.38
CA LEU A 82 14.51 -9.28 9.07
C LEU A 82 14.80 -9.41 7.56
N TRP A 83 13.90 -8.95 6.73
CA TRP A 83 14.07 -8.93 5.26
C TRP A 83 14.84 -7.71 4.76
N ARG A 84 15.32 -6.85 5.66
CA ARG A 84 16.14 -5.67 5.35
C ARG A 84 15.49 -4.74 4.34
N LEU A 85 14.18 -4.51 4.45
CA LEU A 85 13.54 -3.48 3.65
C LEU A 85 14.11 -2.09 4.01
N PRO A 86 14.15 -1.14 3.08
CA PRO A 86 14.78 0.16 3.29
C PRO A 86 13.91 1.09 4.15
N LEU A 87 13.77 0.82 5.44
CA LEU A 87 12.90 1.55 6.37
C LEU A 87 13.17 3.06 6.38
N ALA A 88 14.43 3.47 6.18
CA ALA A 88 14.81 4.88 6.09
C ALA A 88 14.10 5.64 4.96
N THR A 89 13.63 4.94 3.93
CA THR A 89 12.93 5.53 2.78
C THR A 89 11.42 5.58 2.94
N ALA A 90 10.89 5.19 4.10
CA ALA A 90 9.46 5.22 4.39
C ALA A 90 8.89 6.64 4.29
N ARG A 91 7.76 6.79 3.58
CA ARG A 91 7.07 8.08 3.37
C ARG A 91 5.70 8.13 4.01
N ALA A 92 4.92 7.08 3.85
CA ALA A 92 3.56 7.04 4.37
C ALA A 92 3.14 5.62 4.77
N VAL A 93 2.23 5.56 5.75
CA VAL A 93 1.41 4.39 6.08
C VAL A 93 -0.04 4.75 5.75
N PHE A 94 -0.65 3.98 4.88
CA PHE A 94 -2.06 4.09 4.51
C PHE A 94 -2.86 3.13 5.39
N ILE A 95 -3.73 3.67 6.23
CA ILE A 95 -4.56 2.90 7.14
C ILE A 95 -5.91 2.64 6.46
N THR A 96 -6.26 1.37 6.33
CA THR A 96 -7.55 0.97 5.76
C THR A 96 -8.69 1.27 6.71
N HIS A 97 -8.54 0.91 7.97
CA HIS A 97 -9.45 1.18 9.07
C HIS A 97 -8.74 1.02 10.43
N LEU A 98 -9.43 1.32 11.53
CA LEU A 98 -8.78 1.48 12.83
C LEU A 98 -8.87 0.26 13.76
N HIS A 99 -9.07 -0.96 13.24
CA HIS A 99 -8.93 -2.16 14.06
C HIS A 99 -7.48 -2.38 14.50
N SER A 100 -7.29 -2.93 15.69
CA SER A 100 -5.99 -3.05 16.34
C SER A 100 -5.00 -3.92 15.58
N ASP A 101 -5.46 -4.91 14.85
CA ASP A 101 -4.61 -5.76 14.01
C ASP A 101 -4.10 -5.05 12.75
N HIS A 102 -4.70 -3.94 12.35
CA HIS A 102 -4.23 -3.09 11.23
C HIS A 102 -3.30 -1.95 11.65
N ILE A 103 -3.36 -1.52 12.91
CA ILE A 103 -2.64 -0.32 13.40
C ILE A 103 -1.63 -0.60 14.51
N GLY A 104 -1.65 -1.78 15.11
CA GLY A 104 -0.93 -2.05 16.36
C GLY A 104 0.59 -1.97 16.27
N GLY A 105 1.18 -2.13 15.08
CA GLY A 105 2.62 -1.99 14.83
C GLY A 105 3.08 -0.57 14.49
N LEU A 106 2.17 0.41 14.39
CA LEU A 106 2.49 1.75 13.88
C LEU A 106 3.57 2.48 14.70
N GLY A 107 3.48 2.41 16.03
CA GLY A 107 4.44 3.07 16.91
C GLY A 107 5.85 2.48 16.77
N GLU A 108 5.95 1.16 16.74
CA GLU A 108 7.21 0.46 16.53
C GLU A 108 7.80 0.77 15.15
N PHE A 109 7.00 0.68 14.08
CA PHE A 109 7.47 1.00 12.73
C PHE A 109 7.96 2.44 12.62
N ASN A 110 7.24 3.40 13.23
CA ASN A 110 7.66 4.79 13.28
C ASN A 110 9.05 4.92 13.90
N MET A 111 9.29 4.28 15.06
CA MET A 111 10.56 4.32 15.76
C MET A 111 11.67 3.64 14.95
N GLN A 112 11.46 2.44 14.44
CA GLN A 112 12.50 1.70 13.72
C GLN A 112 12.88 2.40 12.40
N SER A 113 11.91 2.96 11.67
CA SER A 113 12.19 3.71 10.45
C SER A 113 12.94 5.03 10.71
N TRP A 114 12.65 5.72 11.82
CA TRP A 114 13.37 6.90 12.24
C TRP A 114 14.82 6.59 12.62
N VAL A 115 15.04 5.57 13.45
CA VAL A 115 16.38 5.11 13.83
C VAL A 115 17.17 4.61 12.61
N ALA A 116 16.52 4.02 11.63
CA ALA A 116 17.15 3.63 10.36
C ALA A 116 17.57 4.82 9.49
N GLY A 117 17.18 6.06 9.82
CA GLY A 117 17.60 7.27 9.12
C GLY A 117 16.51 8.00 8.34
N ARG A 118 15.23 7.75 8.59
CA ARG A 118 14.14 8.53 7.99
C ARG A 118 14.28 9.99 8.44
N SER A 119 14.30 10.91 7.47
CA SER A 119 14.65 12.32 7.68
C SER A 119 13.45 13.28 7.82
N ALA A 120 12.22 12.77 7.71
CA ALA A 120 10.98 13.55 7.81
C ALA A 120 9.94 12.79 8.65
N PRO A 121 8.91 13.47 9.18
CA PRO A 121 7.77 12.81 9.83
C PRO A 121 7.15 11.73 8.93
N LEU A 122 6.72 10.62 9.53
CA LEU A 122 6.00 9.57 8.82
C LEU A 122 4.54 9.99 8.63
N ALA A 123 4.08 10.07 7.41
CA ALA A 123 2.68 10.38 7.14
C ALA A 123 1.79 9.16 7.43
N VAL A 124 0.72 9.37 8.20
CA VAL A 124 -0.37 8.42 8.42
C VAL A 124 -1.57 8.92 7.65
N VAL A 125 -1.96 8.21 6.61
CA VAL A 125 -3.04 8.60 5.67
C VAL A 125 -4.18 7.61 5.85
N GLY A 126 -5.41 8.08 6.05
CA GLY A 126 -6.53 7.15 6.25
C GLY A 126 -7.86 7.80 6.60
N PRO A 127 -8.80 7.02 7.14
CA PRO A 127 -10.12 7.51 7.54
C PRO A 127 -10.06 8.46 8.73
N GLY A 128 -11.17 9.12 9.03
CA GLY A 128 -11.32 9.93 10.24
C GLY A 128 -10.92 9.14 11.49
N GLY A 129 -10.08 9.74 12.34
CA GLY A 129 -9.50 9.10 13.52
C GLY A 129 -8.01 8.80 13.40
N VAL A 130 -7.40 8.80 12.19
CA VAL A 130 -5.94 8.68 12.04
C VAL A 130 -5.19 9.85 12.66
N ASP A 131 -5.81 10.99 12.79
CA ASP A 131 -5.29 12.16 13.54
C ASP A 131 -5.12 11.86 15.03
N LYS A 132 -6.13 11.25 15.65
CA LYS A 132 -6.08 10.78 17.06
C LYS A 132 -5.09 9.62 17.22
N LEU A 133 -5.04 8.71 16.26
CA LEU A 133 -4.08 7.61 16.24
C LEU A 133 -2.64 8.14 16.23
N ALA A 134 -2.31 9.03 15.31
CA ALA A 134 -0.98 9.63 15.21
C ALA A 134 -0.60 10.42 16.47
N ALA A 135 -1.52 11.24 16.99
CA ALA A 135 -1.30 11.98 18.23
C ALA A 135 -1.11 11.04 19.44
N GLY A 136 -1.88 9.97 19.54
CA GLY A 136 -1.76 8.97 20.60
C GLY A 136 -0.41 8.25 20.61
N PHE A 137 0.06 7.79 19.44
CA PHE A 137 1.39 7.17 19.34
C PHE A 137 2.53 8.17 19.55
N ASN A 138 2.40 9.41 19.07
CA ASN A 138 3.39 10.46 19.37
C ASN A 138 3.52 10.69 20.88
N LEU A 139 2.41 10.74 21.61
CA LEU A 139 2.39 10.88 23.06
C LEU A 139 2.96 9.64 23.76
N ALA A 140 2.55 8.44 23.35
CA ALA A 140 3.01 7.19 23.97
C ALA A 140 4.52 6.99 23.83
N TYR A 141 5.12 7.43 22.74
CA TYR A 141 6.55 7.28 22.45
C TYR A 141 7.38 8.53 22.76
N GLU A 142 6.80 9.60 23.32
CA GLU A 142 7.48 10.86 23.61
C GLU A 142 8.75 10.66 24.46
N THR A 143 8.65 9.86 25.50
CA THR A 143 9.78 9.57 26.40
C THR A 143 10.88 8.76 25.72
N ASP A 144 10.51 7.74 24.92
CA ASP A 144 11.48 6.95 24.17
C ASP A 144 12.19 7.80 23.10
N HIS A 145 11.48 8.70 22.41
CA HIS A 145 12.08 9.68 21.51
C HIS A 145 13.12 10.54 22.21
N ALA A 146 12.81 11.05 23.40
CA ALA A 146 13.74 11.87 24.18
C ALA A 146 14.99 11.08 24.58
N PHE A 147 14.81 9.84 25.05
CA PHE A 147 15.94 8.98 25.46
C PHE A 147 16.84 8.61 24.27
N ARG A 148 16.28 8.21 23.14
CA ARG A 148 17.08 7.87 21.95
C ARG A 148 17.87 9.07 21.45
N ARG A 149 17.28 10.25 21.44
CA ARG A 149 18.01 11.48 21.10
C ARG A 149 19.16 11.74 22.05
N ALA A 150 18.92 11.69 23.37
CA ALA A 150 19.95 11.93 24.37
C ALA A 150 21.12 10.93 24.25
N HIS A 151 20.87 9.68 23.91
CA HIS A 151 21.92 8.69 23.66
C HIS A 151 22.84 9.04 22.48
N HIS A 152 22.37 9.84 21.51
CA HIS A 152 23.10 10.14 20.27
C HIS A 152 23.45 11.62 20.09
N GLU A 153 23.27 12.47 21.14
CA GLU A 153 23.58 13.91 21.07
C GLU A 153 25.08 14.22 20.94
N HIS A 154 25.95 13.28 21.28
CA HIS A 154 27.40 13.46 21.34
C HIS A 154 28.21 12.67 20.31
N GLY A 155 27.54 12.06 19.35
CA GLY A 155 28.16 11.24 18.31
C GLY A 155 28.09 11.86 16.92
N ASP A 156 28.73 11.18 15.96
CA ASP A 156 28.69 11.55 14.54
C ASP A 156 27.29 11.30 13.90
N VAL A 157 26.40 10.64 14.63
CA VAL A 157 25.03 10.32 14.17
C VAL A 157 24.02 11.00 15.07
N THR A 158 23.28 11.96 14.52
CA THR A 158 22.18 12.62 15.22
C THR A 158 20.84 12.15 14.64
N LEU A 159 19.86 11.88 15.53
CA LEU A 159 18.51 11.56 15.12
C LEU A 159 17.71 12.87 14.89
N PRO A 160 17.20 13.13 13.67
CA PRO A 160 16.47 14.37 13.38
C PRO A 160 15.21 14.51 14.26
N THR A 161 15.09 15.59 15.02
CA THR A 161 14.08 15.77 16.07
C THR A 161 12.64 15.62 15.55
N GLY A 162 12.29 16.27 14.43
CA GLY A 162 10.94 16.21 13.89
C GLY A 162 10.63 14.92 13.16
N ALA A 163 11.64 14.22 12.68
CA ALA A 163 11.46 13.02 11.86
C ALA A 163 10.90 11.81 12.64
N GLY A 164 11.12 11.76 13.96
CA GLY A 164 10.56 10.71 14.82
C GLY A 164 9.04 10.79 15.02
N LEU A 165 8.40 11.86 14.58
CA LEU A 165 6.96 12.06 14.76
C LEU A 165 6.14 11.46 13.62
N LEU A 166 4.89 11.13 13.94
CA LEU A 166 3.83 10.86 12.98
C LEU A 166 3.13 12.17 12.62
N SER A 167 2.85 12.35 11.34
CA SER A 167 1.88 13.36 10.85
C SER A 167 0.66 12.64 10.29
N SER A 168 -0.51 13.29 10.26
CA SER A 168 -1.75 12.66 9.80
C SER A 168 -2.36 13.39 8.61
N THR A 169 -3.00 12.63 7.73
CA THR A 169 -3.83 13.14 6.64
C THR A 169 -5.14 12.33 6.60
N ILE A 170 -6.25 13.00 6.88
CA ILE A 170 -7.57 12.39 6.78
C ILE A 170 -8.01 12.43 5.31
N VAL A 171 -8.35 11.26 4.76
CA VAL A 171 -8.98 11.15 3.44
C VAL A 171 -10.48 11.40 3.59
N VAL A 172 -10.99 12.37 2.83
CA VAL A 172 -12.42 12.72 2.83
C VAL A 172 -13.02 12.23 1.52
N MET A 173 -14.02 11.34 1.61
CA MET A 173 -14.77 10.90 0.44
C MET A 173 -15.66 12.02 -0.09
N PRO A 174 -15.82 12.12 -1.43
CA PRO A 174 -16.76 13.08 -2.01
C PRO A 174 -18.20 12.78 -1.55
N GLY A 175 -18.99 13.83 -1.38
CA GLY A 175 -20.37 13.71 -0.93
C GLY A 175 -21.27 12.95 -1.91
N PRO A 176 -22.43 12.47 -1.47
CA PRO A 176 -23.33 11.63 -2.27
C PRO A 176 -23.91 12.32 -3.54
N SER A 177 -23.70 13.62 -3.68
CA SER A 177 -24.17 14.45 -4.82
C SER A 177 -23.18 14.55 -5.99
N GLU A 178 -21.96 13.99 -5.88
CA GLU A 178 -20.93 14.11 -6.92
C GLU A 178 -20.72 12.77 -7.67
N PRO A 179 -21.41 12.50 -8.77
CA PRO A 179 -21.09 11.38 -9.65
C PRO A 179 -19.86 11.73 -10.52
N PRO A 180 -19.04 10.74 -10.99
CA PRO A 180 -19.22 9.28 -10.91
C PRO A 180 -18.42 8.62 -9.79
N SER A 181 -17.84 9.37 -8.86
CA SER A 181 -16.76 8.93 -7.97
C SER A 181 -17.16 8.80 -6.50
N ARG A 182 -18.41 8.40 -6.20
CA ARG A 182 -18.91 8.31 -4.80
C ARG A 182 -18.02 7.52 -3.84
N HIS A 183 -17.19 6.61 -4.37
CA HIS A 183 -16.44 5.65 -3.56
C HIS A 183 -14.93 5.80 -3.73
N VAL A 184 -14.44 6.88 -4.34
CA VAL A 184 -12.99 7.07 -4.53
C VAL A 184 -12.58 8.50 -4.21
N ALA A 185 -11.40 8.65 -3.60
CA ALA A 185 -10.78 9.94 -3.31
C ALA A 185 -9.25 9.86 -3.51
N PRO A 186 -8.59 10.95 -3.95
CA PRO A 186 -7.13 11.00 -3.97
C PRO A 186 -6.59 10.92 -2.54
N ALA A 187 -5.59 10.06 -2.31
CA ALA A 187 -4.95 9.89 -1.02
C ALA A 187 -3.50 10.37 -1.02
N TRP A 188 -2.77 10.21 -2.14
CA TRP A 188 -1.35 10.57 -2.23
C TRP A 188 -0.90 10.76 -3.66
N SER A 189 0.09 11.66 -3.88
CA SER A 189 0.78 11.78 -5.15
C SER A 189 2.22 12.24 -4.93
N GLN A 190 3.19 11.43 -5.34
CA GLN A 190 4.62 11.77 -5.25
C GLN A 190 5.46 10.91 -6.20
N ALA A 191 6.45 11.51 -6.85
CA ALA A 191 7.47 10.82 -7.63
C ALA A 191 6.93 9.80 -8.68
N GLY A 192 5.81 10.13 -9.32
CA GLY A 192 5.17 9.28 -10.33
C GLY A 192 4.27 8.17 -9.76
N LEU A 193 4.17 8.08 -8.43
CA LEU A 193 3.17 7.26 -7.75
C LEU A 193 1.93 8.11 -7.46
N THR A 194 0.75 7.55 -7.75
CA THR A 194 -0.53 8.06 -7.26
C THR A 194 -1.22 6.98 -6.44
N VAL A 195 -1.86 7.38 -5.33
CA VAL A 195 -2.66 6.50 -4.49
C VAL A 195 -4.07 7.04 -4.39
N THR A 196 -5.03 6.18 -4.69
CA THR A 196 -6.46 6.46 -4.57
C THR A 196 -7.04 5.61 -3.45
N ALA A 197 -7.71 6.26 -2.51
CA ALA A 197 -8.55 5.56 -1.52
C ALA A 197 -9.89 5.21 -2.16
N ILE A 198 -10.38 4.02 -1.84
CA ILE A 198 -11.64 3.47 -2.33
C ILE A 198 -12.46 3.11 -1.09
N GLU A 199 -13.63 3.70 -0.91
CA GLU A 199 -14.50 3.33 0.19
C GLU A 199 -15.02 1.90 0.00
N VAL A 200 -14.95 1.11 1.08
CA VAL A 200 -15.43 -0.27 1.11
C VAL A 200 -16.41 -0.48 2.25
N GLU A 201 -17.08 -1.63 2.25
CA GLU A 201 -18.18 -1.89 3.17
C GLU A 201 -17.73 -2.86 4.30
N HIS A 202 -17.49 -2.30 5.47
CA HIS A 202 -17.06 -3.05 6.67
C HIS A 202 -17.88 -2.68 7.92
N SER A 203 -19.17 -2.35 7.74
CA SER A 203 -20.04 -1.92 8.85
C SER A 203 -19.99 -2.87 10.05
N PRO A 204 -19.96 -2.31 11.31
CA PRO A 204 -20.17 -0.88 11.65
C PRO A 204 -18.94 0.03 11.53
N VAL A 205 -17.79 -0.47 11.05
CA VAL A 205 -16.58 0.31 10.81
C VAL A 205 -16.78 1.15 9.55
N SER A 206 -16.88 2.46 9.71
CA SER A 206 -17.12 3.39 8.61
C SER A 206 -16.51 4.78 8.92
N PRO A 207 -15.78 5.38 7.96
CA PRO A 207 -15.40 4.77 6.68
C PRO A 207 -14.29 3.72 6.83
N ALA A 208 -14.29 2.74 5.92
CA ALA A 208 -13.20 1.79 5.71
C ALA A 208 -12.73 1.89 4.26
N PHE A 209 -11.44 1.70 4.01
CA PHE A 209 -10.82 1.96 2.71
C PHE A 209 -10.07 0.75 2.16
N ALA A 210 -10.19 0.55 0.85
CA ALA A 210 -9.18 -0.08 0.01
C ALA A 210 -8.26 1.01 -0.57
N TYR A 211 -7.10 0.62 -1.08
CA TYR A 211 -6.19 1.54 -1.74
C TYR A 211 -5.72 1.00 -3.08
N ARG A 212 -5.73 1.88 -4.11
CA ARG A 212 -5.14 1.61 -5.42
C ARG A 212 -3.86 2.42 -5.57
N PHE A 213 -2.77 1.75 -5.90
CA PHE A 213 -1.46 2.32 -6.20
C PHE A 213 -1.21 2.21 -7.70
N ASP A 214 -1.03 3.34 -8.36
CA ASP A 214 -0.67 3.42 -9.78
C ASP A 214 0.73 4.04 -9.91
N TYR A 215 1.65 3.34 -10.56
CA TYR A 215 3.02 3.76 -10.76
C TYR A 215 3.48 3.46 -12.19
N LYS A 216 3.66 4.54 -13.00
CA LYS A 216 4.21 4.44 -14.38
C LYS A 216 3.57 3.31 -15.21
N GLY A 217 2.25 3.21 -15.18
CA GLY A 217 1.48 2.23 -15.93
C GLY A 217 1.37 0.84 -15.30
N ARG A 218 1.87 0.66 -14.06
CA ARG A 218 1.65 -0.55 -13.26
C ARG A 218 0.73 -0.23 -12.09
N SER A 219 -0.05 -1.21 -11.65
CA SER A 219 -1.02 -0.97 -10.59
C SER A 219 -1.28 -2.16 -9.68
N VAL A 220 -1.52 -1.87 -8.39
CA VAL A 220 -1.98 -2.83 -7.40
C VAL A 220 -3.12 -2.23 -6.59
N VAL A 221 -4.12 -3.06 -6.28
CA VAL A 221 -5.23 -2.70 -5.38
C VAL A 221 -5.18 -3.61 -4.16
N ILE A 222 -5.33 -3.03 -2.97
CA ILE A 222 -5.39 -3.72 -1.69
C ILE A 222 -6.74 -3.43 -1.05
N SER A 223 -7.55 -4.47 -0.78
CA SER A 223 -8.95 -4.30 -0.38
C SER A 223 -9.15 -3.69 1.01
N GLY A 224 -8.19 -3.86 1.95
CA GLY A 224 -8.53 -3.78 3.37
C GLY A 224 -9.60 -4.80 3.73
N ASP A 225 -10.24 -4.66 4.90
CA ASP A 225 -11.34 -5.53 5.30
C ASP A 225 -12.66 -5.03 4.70
N THR A 226 -13.42 -5.95 4.12
CA THR A 226 -14.69 -5.63 3.47
C THR A 226 -15.51 -6.90 3.24
N ARG A 227 -16.82 -6.80 3.33
CA ARG A 227 -17.66 -7.80 2.65
C ARG A 227 -17.57 -7.63 1.13
N LYS A 228 -18.09 -8.60 0.36
CA LYS A 228 -18.17 -8.47 -1.10
C LYS A 228 -18.78 -7.13 -1.50
N TRP A 229 -17.99 -6.29 -2.16
CA TRP A 229 -18.34 -4.91 -2.48
C TRP A 229 -18.15 -4.60 -3.97
N PRO A 230 -19.22 -4.59 -4.78
CA PRO A 230 -19.12 -4.37 -6.22
C PRO A 230 -18.42 -3.07 -6.66
N PRO A 231 -18.53 -1.92 -5.95
CA PRO A 231 -17.78 -0.71 -6.31
C PRO A 231 -16.26 -0.88 -6.27
N LEU A 232 -15.75 -1.79 -5.43
CA LEU A 232 -14.32 -2.13 -5.43
C LEU A 232 -13.89 -2.72 -6.78
N ALA A 233 -14.72 -3.56 -7.42
CA ALA A 233 -14.42 -4.10 -8.74
C ALA A 233 -14.32 -2.98 -9.80
N GLU A 234 -15.15 -1.96 -9.73
CA GLU A 234 -15.11 -0.82 -10.65
C GLU A 234 -13.81 -0.02 -10.46
N ALA A 235 -13.44 0.28 -9.21
CA ALA A 235 -12.22 1.01 -8.87
C ALA A 235 -10.94 0.21 -9.15
N ALA A 236 -10.99 -1.12 -9.04
CA ALA A 236 -9.88 -2.03 -9.34
C ALA A 236 -9.75 -2.37 -10.83
N ARG A 237 -10.63 -1.84 -11.70
CA ARG A 237 -10.67 -2.20 -13.12
C ARG A 237 -9.30 -2.12 -13.77
N GLY A 238 -8.91 -3.24 -14.42
CA GLY A 238 -7.68 -3.36 -15.18
C GLY A 238 -6.39 -3.27 -14.38
N ALA A 239 -6.43 -3.37 -13.04
CA ALA A 239 -5.22 -3.41 -12.24
C ALA A 239 -4.40 -4.67 -12.54
N ASP A 240 -3.07 -4.58 -12.36
CA ASP A 240 -2.21 -5.76 -12.53
C ASP A 240 -2.49 -6.79 -11.42
N VAL A 241 -2.62 -6.34 -10.18
CA VAL A 241 -2.79 -7.19 -9.00
C VAL A 241 -3.95 -6.67 -8.15
N LEU A 242 -4.82 -7.58 -7.72
CA LEU A 242 -5.76 -7.35 -6.63
C LEU A 242 -5.35 -8.21 -5.43
N ILE A 243 -4.98 -7.57 -4.33
CA ILE A 243 -4.79 -8.22 -3.03
C ILE A 243 -6.09 -8.03 -2.26
N HIS A 244 -6.79 -9.13 -2.02
CA HIS A 244 -8.10 -9.10 -1.37
C HIS A 244 -8.09 -9.91 -0.08
N GLU A 245 -8.74 -9.39 0.96
CA GLU A 245 -8.99 -10.14 2.17
C GLU A 245 -9.83 -11.39 1.86
N ALA A 246 -9.71 -12.43 2.69
CA ALA A 246 -10.55 -13.60 2.56
C ALA A 246 -10.79 -14.31 3.89
N GLN A 247 -12.05 -14.64 4.15
CA GLN A 247 -12.51 -15.45 5.27
C GLN A 247 -13.38 -16.61 4.77
N ASN A 248 -12.97 -17.85 5.06
CA ASN A 248 -13.79 -19.01 4.69
C ASN A 248 -14.96 -19.19 5.66
N SER A 249 -16.18 -18.98 5.17
CA SER A 249 -17.41 -19.02 5.98
C SER A 249 -17.67 -20.38 6.64
N ASP A 250 -17.35 -21.49 5.98
CA ASP A 250 -17.58 -22.83 6.54
C ASP A 250 -16.59 -23.13 7.68
N MET A 251 -15.33 -22.73 7.51
CA MET A 251 -14.32 -22.82 8.58
C MET A 251 -14.69 -21.91 9.77
N THR A 252 -15.25 -20.73 9.52
CA THR A 252 -15.71 -19.82 10.58
C THR A 252 -16.88 -20.44 11.34
N ARG A 253 -17.87 -21.01 10.65
CA ARG A 253 -19.00 -21.71 11.29
C ARG A 253 -18.53 -22.92 12.11
N LEU A 254 -17.57 -23.69 11.59
CA LEU A 254 -16.98 -24.82 12.31
C LEU A 254 -16.28 -24.34 13.59
N LEU A 255 -15.49 -23.27 13.53
CA LEU A 255 -14.84 -22.66 14.68
C LEU A 255 -15.88 -22.20 15.72
N ALA A 256 -16.90 -21.45 15.28
CA ALA A 256 -17.98 -20.97 16.16
C ALA A 256 -18.70 -22.12 16.87
N SER A 257 -19.03 -23.20 16.14
CA SER A 257 -19.64 -24.39 16.69
C SER A 257 -18.74 -25.10 17.74
N THR A 258 -17.45 -25.21 17.42
CA THR A 258 -16.43 -25.81 18.32
C THR A 258 -16.30 -25.02 19.62
N LEU A 259 -16.21 -23.67 19.50
CA LEU A 259 -16.14 -22.76 20.65
C LEU A 259 -17.41 -22.84 21.52
N SER A 260 -18.58 -22.88 20.88
CA SER A 260 -19.86 -23.04 21.59
C SER A 260 -19.92 -24.36 22.35
N GLY A 261 -19.51 -25.48 21.73
CA GLY A 261 -19.44 -26.80 22.38
C GLY A 261 -18.44 -26.85 23.54
N ALA A 262 -17.41 -26.00 23.51
CA ALA A 262 -16.45 -25.85 24.61
C ALA A 262 -16.89 -24.83 25.68
N GLY A 263 -18.12 -24.33 25.64
CA GLY A 263 -18.64 -23.34 26.60
C GLY A 263 -18.13 -21.92 26.40
N GLN A 264 -17.46 -21.62 25.29
CA GLN A 264 -16.90 -20.30 24.96
C GLN A 264 -17.92 -19.48 24.15
N ALA A 265 -19.09 -19.25 24.70
CA ALA A 265 -20.23 -18.65 24.01
C ALA A 265 -19.92 -17.25 23.43
N ARG A 266 -19.13 -16.40 24.15
CA ARG A 266 -18.73 -15.07 23.65
C ARG A 266 -17.90 -15.17 22.39
N GLN A 267 -16.87 -16.01 22.38
CA GLN A 267 -15.99 -16.21 21.23
C GLN A 267 -16.75 -16.82 20.04
N ALA A 268 -17.66 -17.75 20.30
CA ALA A 268 -18.54 -18.33 19.29
C ALA A 268 -19.43 -17.26 18.63
N SER A 269 -20.04 -16.36 19.42
CA SER A 269 -20.83 -15.24 18.90
C SER A 269 -19.98 -14.31 18.04
N ILE A 270 -18.80 -13.89 18.52
CA ILE A 270 -17.89 -13.03 17.76
C ILE A 270 -17.54 -13.68 16.40
N MET A 271 -17.20 -14.97 16.38
CA MET A 271 -16.91 -15.67 15.11
C MET A 271 -18.11 -15.70 14.17
N THR A 272 -19.32 -15.85 14.70
CA THR A 272 -20.54 -15.81 13.90
C THR A 272 -20.76 -14.43 13.30
N ASP A 273 -20.53 -13.36 14.05
CA ASP A 273 -20.71 -11.97 13.60
C ASP A 273 -19.77 -11.64 12.43
N THR A 274 -18.53 -12.18 12.42
CA THR A 274 -17.56 -11.94 11.33
C THR A 274 -18.05 -12.40 9.97
N LEU A 275 -19.01 -13.33 9.90
CA LEU A 275 -19.59 -13.80 8.63
C LEU A 275 -20.33 -12.70 7.85
N SER A 276 -20.69 -11.60 8.50
CA SER A 276 -21.49 -10.54 7.90
C SER A 276 -20.67 -9.40 7.26
N TYR A 277 -19.37 -9.28 7.59
CA TYR A 277 -18.56 -8.15 7.20
C TYR A 277 -17.18 -8.51 6.59
N HIS A 278 -16.96 -9.77 6.26
CA HIS A 278 -15.81 -10.24 5.50
C HIS A 278 -16.22 -10.92 4.19
N THR A 279 -15.26 -11.06 3.28
CA THR A 279 -15.44 -11.63 1.95
C THR A 279 -14.96 -13.08 1.92
N THR A 280 -15.72 -13.98 1.27
CA THR A 280 -15.27 -15.35 1.03
C THR A 280 -14.23 -15.41 -0.11
N PRO A 281 -13.35 -16.44 -0.16
CA PRO A 281 -12.40 -16.61 -1.27
C PRO A 281 -13.06 -16.63 -2.65
N VAL A 282 -14.25 -17.22 -2.75
CA VAL A 282 -15.02 -17.26 -4.01
C VAL A 282 -15.55 -15.88 -4.38
N GLU A 283 -16.07 -15.12 -3.42
CA GLU A 283 -16.54 -13.75 -3.65
C GLU A 283 -15.39 -12.80 -4.03
N ALA A 284 -14.19 -12.96 -3.43
CA ALA A 284 -12.99 -12.22 -3.84
C ALA A 284 -12.61 -12.54 -5.30
N ALA A 285 -12.75 -13.81 -5.72
CA ALA A 285 -12.57 -14.23 -7.10
C ALA A 285 -13.60 -13.61 -8.06
N GLU A 286 -14.85 -13.45 -7.62
CA GLU A 286 -15.90 -12.77 -8.41
C GLU A 286 -15.59 -11.27 -8.58
N ILE A 287 -15.09 -10.59 -7.53
CA ILE A 287 -14.60 -9.21 -7.62
C ILE A 287 -13.41 -9.11 -8.58
N ALA A 288 -12.43 -10.01 -8.49
CA ALA A 288 -11.27 -10.05 -9.39
C ALA A 288 -11.69 -10.23 -10.87
N LYS A 289 -12.63 -11.13 -11.13
CA LYS A 289 -13.20 -11.37 -12.45
C LYS A 289 -13.94 -10.14 -13.00
N ALA A 290 -14.77 -9.52 -12.18
CA ALA A 290 -15.53 -8.33 -12.57
C ALA A 290 -14.62 -7.12 -12.85
N ALA A 291 -13.52 -6.99 -12.08
CA ALA A 291 -12.51 -5.96 -12.27
C ALA A 291 -11.60 -6.22 -13.48
N GLY A 292 -11.49 -7.45 -13.97
CA GLY A 292 -10.58 -7.82 -15.04
C GLY A 292 -9.12 -7.64 -14.66
N VAL A 293 -8.75 -7.92 -13.41
CA VAL A 293 -7.36 -7.86 -12.94
C VAL A 293 -6.54 -9.02 -13.54
N LYS A 294 -5.21 -8.89 -13.58
CA LYS A 294 -4.36 -9.95 -14.12
C LYS A 294 -4.12 -11.09 -13.14
N VAL A 295 -4.09 -10.78 -11.83
CA VAL A 295 -3.93 -11.80 -10.77
C VAL A 295 -4.65 -11.37 -9.50
N LEU A 296 -5.20 -12.36 -8.78
CA LEU A 296 -5.77 -12.22 -7.44
C LEU A 296 -4.79 -12.82 -6.41
N ILE A 297 -4.55 -12.08 -5.32
CA ILE A 297 -3.84 -12.56 -4.14
C ILE A 297 -4.82 -12.55 -2.97
N LEU A 298 -5.10 -13.71 -2.37
CA LEU A 298 -5.93 -13.83 -1.18
C LEU A 298 -5.04 -13.62 0.06
N SER A 299 -5.40 -12.67 0.90
CA SER A 299 -4.66 -12.27 2.11
C SER A 299 -5.59 -12.09 3.30
N HIS A 300 -5.10 -11.57 4.43
CA HIS A 300 -5.88 -11.41 5.68
C HIS A 300 -6.55 -12.74 6.11
N LEU A 301 -5.77 -13.82 6.15
CA LEU A 301 -6.27 -15.19 6.31
C LEU A 301 -6.62 -15.48 7.76
N THR A 302 -7.82 -15.12 8.19
CA THR A 302 -8.29 -15.24 9.58
C THR A 302 -8.14 -16.66 10.13
N GLN A 303 -8.34 -17.69 9.30
CA GLN A 303 -8.30 -19.09 9.73
C GLN A 303 -6.94 -19.77 9.58
N ALA A 304 -5.91 -19.10 9.08
CA ALA A 304 -4.62 -19.73 8.74
C ALA A 304 -3.91 -20.45 9.90
N GLY A 305 -4.21 -20.08 11.16
CA GLY A 305 -3.66 -20.73 12.35
C GLY A 305 -4.49 -21.88 12.92
N LEU A 306 -5.63 -22.21 12.31
CA LEU A 306 -6.54 -23.24 12.83
C LEU A 306 -6.06 -24.64 12.44
N PRO A 307 -6.22 -25.65 13.32
CA PRO A 307 -5.75 -27.02 13.07
C PRO A 307 -6.38 -27.68 11.82
N PHE A 308 -7.56 -27.23 11.42
CA PHE A 308 -8.29 -27.73 10.25
C PHE A 308 -8.10 -26.87 9.00
N PHE A 309 -7.25 -25.84 9.05
CA PHE A 309 -6.92 -25.04 7.89
C PHE A 309 -6.05 -25.82 6.93
N THR A 310 -6.50 -25.95 5.70
CA THR A 310 -5.67 -26.35 4.56
C THR A 310 -5.91 -25.37 3.41
N PRO A 311 -4.87 -25.00 2.61
CA PRO A 311 -5.04 -24.14 1.46
C PRO A 311 -6.17 -24.58 0.52
N ASP A 312 -6.26 -25.86 0.18
CA ASP A 312 -7.25 -26.41 -0.74
C ASP A 312 -8.68 -26.31 -0.20
N ALA A 313 -8.87 -26.58 1.10
CA ALA A 313 -10.18 -26.44 1.72
C ALA A 313 -10.60 -24.98 1.85
N PHE A 314 -9.63 -24.09 2.14
CA PHE A 314 -9.86 -22.66 2.25
C PHE A 314 -10.28 -22.03 0.91
N THR A 315 -9.61 -22.40 -0.19
CA THR A 315 -9.80 -21.78 -1.52
C THR A 315 -10.73 -22.57 -2.43
N ARG A 316 -11.46 -23.54 -1.89
CA ARG A 316 -12.35 -24.39 -2.69
C ARG A 316 -13.34 -23.55 -3.48
N GLY A 317 -13.38 -23.77 -4.80
CA GLY A 317 -14.29 -23.09 -5.74
C GLY A 317 -13.70 -21.83 -6.40
N VAL A 318 -12.58 -21.33 -5.95
CA VAL A 318 -11.94 -20.14 -6.54
C VAL A 318 -11.57 -20.36 -8.01
N ASP A 319 -10.96 -21.51 -8.35
CA ASP A 319 -10.54 -21.85 -9.73
C ASP A 319 -11.69 -21.86 -10.73
N ALA A 320 -12.90 -22.20 -10.29
CA ALA A 320 -14.08 -22.21 -11.15
C ALA A 320 -14.56 -20.78 -11.52
N VAL A 321 -14.10 -19.76 -10.79
CA VAL A 321 -14.53 -18.37 -10.96
C VAL A 321 -13.45 -17.53 -11.62
N PHE A 322 -12.21 -17.61 -11.11
CA PHE A 322 -11.10 -16.76 -11.56
C PHE A 322 -9.74 -17.44 -11.44
N THR A 323 -8.92 -17.30 -12.46
CA THR A 323 -7.50 -17.67 -12.51
C THR A 323 -6.73 -16.63 -13.32
N PRO A 324 -5.44 -16.34 -13.02
CA PRO A 324 -4.64 -16.92 -11.95
C PRO A 324 -4.88 -16.24 -10.58
N TRP A 325 -4.77 -17.03 -9.54
CA TRP A 325 -4.79 -16.55 -8.17
C TRP A 325 -3.67 -17.19 -7.32
N ARG A 326 -3.36 -16.60 -6.17
CA ARG A 326 -2.40 -17.14 -5.19
C ARG A 326 -2.89 -16.89 -3.77
N LEU A 327 -2.52 -17.77 -2.85
CA LEU A 327 -2.69 -17.56 -1.42
C LEU A 327 -1.45 -16.86 -0.87
N ALA A 328 -1.63 -15.73 -0.19
CA ALA A 328 -0.54 -14.94 0.37
C ALA A 328 0.20 -15.69 1.49
N ARG A 329 1.49 -15.41 1.59
CA ARG A 329 2.36 -15.79 2.72
C ARG A 329 3.23 -14.60 3.08
N ASP A 330 3.60 -14.49 4.34
CA ASP A 330 4.57 -13.49 4.77
C ASP A 330 5.89 -13.67 4.01
N GLY A 331 6.44 -12.57 3.53
CA GLY A 331 7.64 -12.58 2.69
C GLY A 331 7.39 -12.81 1.20
N MET A 332 6.16 -13.11 0.75
CA MET A 332 5.85 -13.14 -0.68
C MET A 332 6.14 -11.78 -1.31
N THR A 333 6.86 -11.78 -2.43
CA THR A 333 7.12 -10.57 -3.22
C THR A 333 6.47 -10.65 -4.59
N ILE A 334 5.98 -9.51 -5.07
CA ILE A 334 5.41 -9.34 -6.41
C ILE A 334 6.10 -8.13 -7.01
N GLU A 335 6.77 -8.29 -8.13
CA GLU A 335 7.42 -7.21 -8.85
C GLU A 335 6.75 -6.99 -10.19
N LEU A 336 6.42 -5.73 -10.46
CA LEU A 336 5.77 -5.26 -11.67
C LEU A 336 6.72 -4.32 -12.41
N PRO A 337 7.61 -4.82 -13.30
CA PRO A 337 8.57 -3.98 -14.01
C PRO A 337 7.86 -2.96 -14.90
N VAL A 338 8.30 -1.70 -14.81
CA VAL A 338 7.76 -0.60 -15.61
C VAL A 338 8.05 -0.83 -17.10
N GLY A 339 7.10 -0.45 -17.96
CA GLY A 339 7.23 -0.61 -19.41
C GLY A 339 7.00 -2.05 -19.92
N THR A 340 6.60 -2.97 -19.04
CA THR A 340 6.26 -4.36 -19.43
C THR A 340 4.88 -4.74 -18.89
N THR A 341 4.40 -5.93 -19.26
CA THR A 341 3.20 -6.56 -18.66
C THR A 341 3.55 -7.69 -17.71
N GLU A 342 4.83 -7.92 -17.50
CA GLU A 342 5.36 -9.02 -16.68
C GLU A 342 4.98 -8.85 -15.20
N ILE A 343 4.73 -9.96 -14.52
CA ILE A 343 4.52 -10.07 -13.07
C ILE A 343 5.49 -11.13 -12.57
N ARG A 344 6.46 -10.72 -11.76
CA ARG A 344 7.46 -11.61 -11.18
C ARG A 344 7.12 -11.89 -9.73
N TYR A 345 7.34 -13.12 -9.30
CA TYR A 345 7.10 -13.56 -7.93
C TYR A 345 8.39 -13.99 -7.28
N GLY A 346 8.51 -13.75 -5.98
CA GLY A 346 9.62 -14.19 -5.14
C GLY A 346 9.18 -14.43 -3.70
N GLN A 347 10.13 -14.77 -2.87
CA GLN A 347 9.94 -15.03 -1.44
C GLN A 347 11.22 -14.62 -0.69
N PHE A 348 11.10 -13.99 0.48
CA PHE A 348 12.19 -13.78 1.42
C PHE A 348 12.50 -15.03 2.22
#